data_d748413c2ca85a62026d899958bc5b58
#
_entry.id   d748413c2ca85a62026d899958bc5b58
#
_cell.length_a   1.000
_cell.length_b   1.000
_cell.length_c   1.000
_cell.angle_alpha   90.00
_cell.angle_beta   90.00
_cell.angle_gamma   90.00
#
_symmetry.space_group_name_H-M   'P 1'
#
loop_
_entity.id
_entity.type
_entity.pdbx_description
1 polymer ?
#
loop_
_entity_poly.entity_id
_entity_poly.type
_entity_poly.pdbx_seq_one_letter_code
_entity_poly.pdbx_strand_id
1 'polypeptide(L)'
;MASSKITEEELVTRIRGELTESLGYMGDTISQQREQAMQYYYGLPFGNEVEGRSQFVDSTVQDTIEWIKPSLMRVFASGDEMVKFSPHGPEDVKMAEQASDYVNYVFTKDNPGWEILYSWFTDALLSKNGIVKVWWEDYEKEEREEYHNLDEVSLMAIISDDDVEVIEHTEITEEGQPYHDLVIKRKDYDGRIKIENVPPSEFLINREAKSIPEARFVCHRVLKTLSELREMYPEKDLDVEDLKGASEDMTDFSTERLERFQFDKSAKYWEGWGDATYGEDGLRTYWLHES
;
A
#
# COMPACT_ATOMS: atom_id res chain seq x y z
N MET A 1 -27.16 -12.28 -28.66
CA MET A 1 -25.78 -12.24 -29.16
C MET A 1 -24.92 -12.93 -28.10
N ALA A 2 -24.28 -14.04 -28.46
CA ALA A 2 -23.43 -14.78 -27.53
C ALA A 2 -22.18 -13.92 -27.24
N SER A 3 -21.99 -13.55 -25.99
CA SER A 3 -20.74 -12.96 -25.52
C SER A 3 -19.64 -14.00 -25.74
N SER A 4 -18.81 -13.82 -26.76
CA SER A 4 -17.62 -14.63 -26.92
C SER A 4 -16.74 -14.36 -25.70
N LYS A 5 -16.47 -15.41 -24.90
CA LYS A 5 -15.51 -15.30 -23.81
C LYS A 5 -14.17 -14.93 -24.42
N ILE A 6 -13.62 -13.79 -23.99
CA ILE A 6 -12.27 -13.34 -24.35
C ILE A 6 -11.31 -14.43 -23.88
N THR A 7 -10.35 -14.81 -24.72
CA THR A 7 -9.30 -15.75 -24.33
C THR A 7 -8.29 -15.04 -23.39
N GLU A 8 -7.58 -15.82 -22.58
CA GLU A 8 -6.57 -15.29 -21.67
C GLU A 8 -5.48 -14.51 -22.41
N GLU A 9 -5.03 -15.01 -23.57
CA GLU A 9 -4.05 -14.32 -24.40
C GLU A 9 -4.54 -12.98 -24.96
N GLU A 10 -5.80 -12.91 -25.37
CA GLU A 10 -6.42 -11.67 -25.83
C GLU A 10 -6.54 -10.67 -24.68
N LEU A 11 -6.89 -11.13 -23.48
CA LEU A 11 -6.98 -10.29 -22.28
C LEU A 11 -5.60 -9.70 -21.92
N VAL A 12 -4.56 -10.54 -21.84
CA VAL A 12 -3.19 -10.10 -21.55
C VAL A 12 -2.70 -9.11 -22.62
N THR A 13 -2.98 -9.35 -23.89
CA THR A 13 -2.60 -8.43 -24.96
C THR A 13 -3.28 -7.09 -24.82
N ARG A 14 -4.57 -7.09 -24.48
CA ARG A 14 -5.33 -5.84 -24.24
C ARG A 14 -4.80 -5.08 -23.02
N ILE A 15 -4.56 -5.75 -21.90
CA ILE A 15 -3.99 -5.15 -20.68
C ILE A 15 -2.64 -4.52 -20.99
N ARG A 16 -1.76 -5.21 -21.70
CA ARG A 16 -0.45 -4.66 -22.10
C ARG A 16 -0.57 -3.43 -22.99
N GLY A 17 -1.55 -3.41 -23.89
CA GLY A 17 -1.82 -2.24 -24.75
C GLY A 17 -2.24 -1.03 -23.93
N GLU A 18 -3.24 -1.17 -23.07
CA GLU A 18 -3.73 -0.10 -22.21
C GLU A 18 -2.66 0.38 -21.21
N LEU A 19 -1.87 -0.55 -20.66
CA LEU A 19 -0.75 -0.24 -19.78
C LEU A 19 0.31 0.63 -20.49
N THR A 20 0.73 0.23 -21.68
CA THR A 20 1.74 0.96 -22.45
C THR A 20 1.25 2.36 -22.84
N GLU A 21 -0.03 2.48 -23.22
CA GLU A 21 -0.62 3.77 -23.55
C GLU A 21 -0.70 4.69 -22.32
N SER A 22 -1.13 4.14 -21.16
CA SER A 22 -1.24 4.88 -19.91
C SER A 22 0.12 5.33 -19.39
N LEU A 23 1.14 4.47 -19.49
CA LEU A 23 2.53 4.81 -19.12
C LEU A 23 3.09 5.92 -20.01
N GLY A 24 2.90 5.84 -21.32
CA GLY A 24 3.33 6.88 -22.25
C GLY A 24 2.69 8.24 -21.92
N TYR A 25 1.39 8.28 -21.72
CA TYR A 25 0.69 9.51 -21.34
C TYR A 25 1.16 10.09 -20.00
N MET A 26 1.40 9.23 -19.03
CA MET A 26 1.91 9.65 -17.73
C MET A 26 3.34 10.20 -17.85
N GLY A 27 4.24 9.50 -18.53
CA GLY A 27 5.65 9.91 -18.68
C GLY A 27 5.79 11.23 -19.44
N ASP A 28 5.12 11.35 -20.58
CA ASP A 28 5.35 12.49 -21.48
C ASP A 28 4.73 13.82 -21.00
N THR A 29 3.61 13.78 -20.32
CA THR A 29 2.85 14.99 -20.04
C THR A 29 2.68 15.26 -18.54
N ILE A 30 2.26 14.25 -17.79
CA ILE A 30 1.87 14.44 -16.38
C ILE A 30 3.09 14.49 -15.49
N SER A 31 4.07 13.61 -15.70
CA SER A 31 5.29 13.56 -14.89
C SER A 31 6.06 14.87 -14.94
N GLN A 32 6.23 15.45 -16.13
CA GLN A 32 6.92 16.74 -16.26
C GLN A 32 6.21 17.86 -15.49
N GLN A 33 4.87 17.90 -15.52
CA GLN A 33 4.10 18.91 -14.78
C GLN A 33 4.20 18.71 -13.27
N ARG A 34 4.22 17.45 -12.80
CA ARG A 34 4.39 17.12 -11.39
C ARG A 34 5.80 17.44 -10.90
N GLU A 35 6.81 17.07 -11.67
CA GLU A 35 8.20 17.42 -11.39
C GLU A 35 8.39 18.94 -11.25
N GLN A 36 7.85 19.70 -12.19
CA GLN A 36 7.88 21.15 -12.12
C GLN A 36 7.15 21.69 -10.87
N ALA A 37 6.00 21.12 -10.50
CA ALA A 37 5.28 21.50 -9.29
C ALA A 37 6.08 21.20 -8.03
N MET A 38 6.78 20.07 -7.98
CA MET A 38 7.68 19.70 -6.89
C MET A 38 8.90 20.63 -6.81
N GLN A 39 9.50 20.98 -7.95
CA GLN A 39 10.61 21.96 -7.99
C GLN A 39 10.16 23.31 -7.40
N TYR A 40 8.97 23.80 -7.77
CA TYR A 40 8.42 25.01 -7.15
C TYR A 40 8.18 24.87 -5.65
N TYR A 41 7.67 23.73 -5.23
CA TYR A 41 7.38 23.47 -3.81
C TYR A 41 8.67 23.42 -2.96
N TYR A 42 9.69 22.73 -3.46
CA TYR A 42 10.98 22.63 -2.74
C TYR A 42 11.91 23.84 -2.97
N GLY A 43 11.52 24.77 -3.81
CA GLY A 43 12.37 25.92 -4.15
C GLY A 43 13.67 25.52 -4.84
N LEU A 44 13.62 24.49 -5.67
CA LEU A 44 14.80 23.99 -6.39
C LEU A 44 15.10 24.86 -7.61
N PRO A 45 16.40 25.01 -7.96
CA PRO A 45 16.80 25.72 -9.18
C PRO A 45 16.20 25.05 -10.43
N PHE A 46 15.79 25.85 -11.40
CA PHE A 46 15.21 25.37 -12.68
C PHE A 46 16.23 25.06 -13.76
N GLY A 47 17.54 25.30 -13.49
CA GLY A 47 18.61 25.09 -14.45
C GLY A 47 18.74 26.18 -15.52
N ASN A 48 17.95 27.26 -15.44
CA ASN A 48 18.02 28.43 -16.30
C ASN A 48 18.70 29.64 -15.63
N GLU A 49 19.30 29.42 -14.46
CA GLU A 49 20.00 30.43 -13.67
C GLU A 49 21.28 30.89 -14.40
N VAL A 50 21.49 32.20 -14.40
CA VAL A 50 22.66 32.80 -15.02
C VAL A 50 23.74 33.05 -13.94
N GLU A 51 24.95 32.57 -14.18
CA GLU A 51 26.07 32.77 -13.30
C GLU A 51 26.29 34.30 -13.02
N GLY A 52 26.44 34.63 -11.73
CA GLY A 52 26.62 36.05 -11.29
C GLY A 52 25.28 36.80 -11.10
N ARG A 53 24.13 36.18 -11.30
CA ARG A 53 22.81 36.73 -10.96
C ARG A 53 22.23 36.04 -9.73
N SER A 54 21.13 36.59 -9.19
CA SER A 54 20.42 35.98 -8.07
C SER A 54 19.89 34.62 -8.49
N GLN A 55 20.13 33.61 -7.65
CA GLN A 55 19.63 32.25 -7.78
C GLN A 55 18.52 31.98 -6.73
N PHE A 56 17.90 33.03 -6.22
CA PHE A 56 16.84 32.93 -5.24
C PHE A 56 15.58 32.40 -5.90
N VAL A 57 15.04 31.31 -5.36
CA VAL A 57 13.75 30.76 -5.74
C VAL A 57 12.74 31.12 -4.66
N ASP A 58 11.60 31.64 -5.05
CA ASP A 58 10.53 32.08 -4.15
C ASP A 58 9.77 30.86 -3.60
N SER A 59 9.59 30.79 -2.28
CA SER A 59 8.89 29.71 -1.56
C SER A 59 7.36 29.89 -1.50
N THR A 60 6.78 30.83 -2.24
CA THR A 60 5.33 31.15 -2.18
C THR A 60 4.45 29.90 -2.37
N VAL A 61 4.83 28.97 -3.23
CA VAL A 61 4.08 27.74 -3.47
C VAL A 61 4.09 26.86 -2.23
N GLN A 62 5.26 26.65 -1.63
CA GLN A 62 5.41 25.90 -0.38
C GLN A 62 4.58 26.53 0.75
N ASP A 63 4.75 27.82 0.95
CA ASP A 63 4.06 28.55 2.02
C ASP A 63 2.53 28.43 1.85
N THR A 64 2.03 28.57 0.63
CA THR A 64 0.60 28.46 0.34
C THR A 64 0.05 27.07 0.67
N ILE A 65 0.75 26.02 0.25
CA ILE A 65 0.35 24.62 0.50
C ILE A 65 0.41 24.31 1.99
N GLU A 66 1.49 24.74 2.67
CA GLU A 66 1.66 24.50 4.10
C GLU A 66 0.64 25.29 4.96
N TRP A 67 0.03 26.34 4.43
CA TRP A 67 -1.08 27.03 5.08
C TRP A 67 -2.43 26.35 4.85
N ILE A 68 -2.64 25.79 3.67
CA ILE A 68 -3.89 25.13 3.31
C ILE A 68 -4.03 23.78 4.05
N LYS A 69 -2.96 22.97 4.10
CA LYS A 69 -2.96 21.63 4.73
C LYS A 69 -3.51 21.61 6.17
N PRO A 70 -3.05 22.44 7.11
CA PRO A 70 -3.57 22.45 8.46
C PRO A 70 -5.05 22.83 8.53
N SER A 71 -5.50 23.67 7.61
CA SER A 71 -6.91 24.06 7.53
C SER A 71 -7.77 22.88 7.09
N LEU A 72 -7.34 22.12 6.09
CA LEU A 72 -8.00 20.89 5.65
C LEU A 72 -7.96 19.82 6.77
N MET A 73 -6.80 19.60 7.37
CA MET A 73 -6.66 18.64 8.47
C MET A 73 -7.58 18.99 9.65
N ARG A 74 -7.74 20.28 9.95
CA ARG A 74 -8.69 20.71 11.00
C ARG A 74 -10.13 20.40 10.64
N VAL A 75 -10.51 20.48 9.38
CA VAL A 75 -11.89 20.18 8.96
C VAL A 75 -12.19 18.69 9.04
N PHE A 76 -11.25 17.86 8.63
CA PHE A 76 -11.48 16.42 8.45
C PHE A 76 -10.96 15.55 9.60
N ALA A 77 -9.97 15.99 10.36
CA ALA A 77 -9.30 15.21 11.40
C ALA A 77 -9.31 15.91 12.78
N SER A 78 -10.25 16.83 13.03
CA SER A 78 -10.29 17.58 14.30
C SER A 78 -11.02 16.86 15.44
N GLY A 79 -11.71 15.78 15.16
CA GLY A 79 -12.50 15.02 16.12
C GLY A 79 -12.34 13.51 15.94
N ASP A 80 -12.86 12.77 16.90
CA ASP A 80 -12.89 11.30 16.84
C ASP A 80 -13.93 10.79 15.84
N GLU A 81 -14.92 11.61 15.47
CA GLU A 81 -15.93 11.32 14.45
C GLU A 81 -15.60 12.06 13.14
N MET A 82 -14.96 11.36 12.18
CA MET A 82 -14.72 11.90 10.84
C MET A 82 -15.90 11.64 9.90
N VAL A 83 -16.59 10.53 10.12
CA VAL A 83 -17.73 10.08 9.31
C VAL A 83 -18.93 9.87 10.21
N LYS A 84 -20.08 10.38 9.79
CA LYS A 84 -21.35 10.19 10.50
C LYS A 84 -22.42 9.72 9.53
N PHE A 85 -22.96 8.53 9.78
CA PHE A 85 -24.09 8.02 9.05
C PHE A 85 -25.39 8.62 9.60
N SER A 86 -26.22 9.11 8.72
CA SER A 86 -27.55 9.60 9.08
C SER A 86 -28.58 8.49 8.91
N PRO A 87 -29.42 8.19 9.92
CA PRO A 87 -30.46 7.18 9.79
C PRO A 87 -31.50 7.62 8.76
N HIS A 88 -32.03 6.65 8.00
CA HIS A 88 -33.11 6.90 7.04
C HIS A 88 -34.48 6.90 7.73
N GLY A 89 -34.64 6.08 8.77
CA GLY A 89 -35.84 5.96 9.54
C GLY A 89 -35.55 5.78 11.04
N PRO A 90 -36.58 5.86 11.91
CA PRO A 90 -36.41 5.68 13.35
C PRO A 90 -35.85 4.31 13.75
N GLU A 91 -36.11 3.29 12.95
CA GLU A 91 -35.62 1.92 13.13
C GLU A 91 -34.11 1.79 12.88
N ASP A 92 -33.53 2.68 12.04
CA ASP A 92 -32.14 2.59 11.61
C ASP A 92 -31.16 3.38 12.51
N VAL A 93 -31.68 4.08 13.53
CA VAL A 93 -30.85 4.98 14.37
C VAL A 93 -29.68 4.24 15.01
N LYS A 94 -29.93 3.08 15.62
CA LYS A 94 -28.86 2.29 16.26
C LYS A 94 -27.84 1.73 15.26
N MET A 95 -28.32 1.32 14.08
CA MET A 95 -27.45 0.82 13.02
C MET A 95 -26.57 1.94 12.46
N ALA A 96 -27.10 3.15 12.27
CA ALA A 96 -26.34 4.30 11.81
C ALA A 96 -25.28 4.74 12.84
N GLU A 97 -25.59 4.68 14.14
CA GLU A 97 -24.61 4.92 15.20
C GLU A 97 -23.49 3.89 15.18
N GLN A 98 -23.83 2.57 15.16
CA GLN A 98 -22.85 1.48 15.08
C GLN A 98 -21.99 1.56 13.82
N ALA A 99 -22.58 1.88 12.67
CA ALA A 99 -21.85 2.05 11.42
C ALA A 99 -20.88 3.24 11.50
N SER A 100 -21.29 4.35 12.13
CA SER A 100 -20.43 5.52 12.36
C SER A 100 -19.23 5.14 13.24
N ASP A 101 -19.50 4.51 14.38
CA ASP A 101 -18.46 4.09 15.32
C ASP A 101 -17.47 3.12 14.66
N TYR A 102 -17.98 2.12 13.93
CA TYR A 102 -17.15 1.12 13.26
C TYR A 102 -16.27 1.74 12.18
N VAL A 103 -16.81 2.57 11.30
CA VAL A 103 -16.02 3.19 10.23
C VAL A 103 -14.97 4.13 10.80
N ASN A 104 -15.29 4.91 11.82
CA ASN A 104 -14.32 5.77 12.48
C ASN A 104 -13.23 4.94 13.18
N TYR A 105 -13.58 3.83 13.83
CA TYR A 105 -12.62 2.90 14.42
C TYR A 105 -11.66 2.34 13.37
N VAL A 106 -12.18 1.76 12.29
CA VAL A 106 -11.37 1.21 11.19
C VAL A 106 -10.43 2.26 10.61
N PHE A 107 -10.92 3.48 10.43
CA PHE A 107 -10.10 4.54 9.83
C PHE A 107 -9.03 5.07 10.78
N THR A 108 -9.32 5.22 12.07
CA THR A 108 -8.43 5.89 13.03
C THR A 108 -7.57 4.93 13.86
N LYS A 109 -8.02 3.67 14.06
CA LYS A 109 -7.35 2.70 14.92
C LYS A 109 -6.70 1.57 14.13
N ASP A 110 -7.43 0.98 13.18
CA ASP A 110 -6.90 -0.12 12.37
C ASP A 110 -6.00 0.40 11.24
N ASN A 111 -6.20 1.64 10.83
CA ASN A 111 -5.39 2.33 9.82
C ASN A 111 -4.83 3.64 10.35
N PRO A 112 -3.68 4.12 9.85
CA PRO A 112 -3.12 5.42 10.21
C PRO A 112 -3.85 6.56 9.51
N GLY A 113 -5.14 6.75 9.83
CA GLY A 113 -6.06 7.64 9.13
C GLY A 113 -5.58 9.09 9.02
N TRP A 114 -4.89 9.59 10.06
CA TRP A 114 -4.32 10.93 10.03
C TRP A 114 -3.22 11.07 8.97
N GLU A 115 -2.31 10.10 8.88
CA GLU A 115 -1.22 10.09 7.91
C GLU A 115 -1.74 9.92 6.49
N ILE A 116 -2.76 9.09 6.32
CA ILE A 116 -3.44 8.89 5.03
C ILE A 116 -4.04 10.21 4.55
N LEU A 117 -4.80 10.92 5.40
CA LEU A 117 -5.38 12.23 5.04
C LEU A 117 -4.31 13.27 4.72
N TYR A 118 -3.26 13.32 5.54
CA TYR A 118 -2.17 14.28 5.34
C TYR A 118 -1.48 14.06 3.98
N SER A 119 -1.15 12.82 3.68
CA SER A 119 -0.52 12.44 2.40
C SER A 119 -1.47 12.68 1.23
N TRP A 120 -2.73 12.30 1.38
CA TRP A 120 -3.76 12.49 0.35
C TRP A 120 -3.96 13.95 -0.02
N PHE A 121 -4.06 14.84 0.99
CA PHE A 121 -4.18 16.29 0.74
C PHE A 121 -2.90 16.86 0.13
N THR A 122 -1.74 16.40 0.57
CA THR A 122 -0.47 16.83 -0.03
C THR A 122 -0.40 16.47 -1.50
N ASP A 123 -0.76 15.24 -1.85
CA ASP A 123 -0.80 14.79 -3.25
C ASP A 123 -1.81 15.56 -4.09
N ALA A 124 -3.01 15.79 -3.55
CA ALA A 124 -4.04 16.54 -4.26
C ALA A 124 -3.60 17.98 -4.55
N LEU A 125 -2.92 18.61 -3.63
CA LEU A 125 -2.44 20.00 -3.76
C LEU A 125 -1.23 20.12 -4.68
N LEU A 126 -0.28 19.19 -4.62
CA LEU A 126 0.95 19.19 -5.42
C LEU A 126 0.76 18.53 -6.80
N SER A 127 0.17 17.35 -6.81
CA SER A 127 0.08 16.51 -8.00
C SER A 127 -1.29 16.58 -8.69
N LYS A 128 -2.16 17.49 -8.27
CA LYS A 128 -3.54 17.71 -8.77
C LYS A 128 -4.53 16.59 -8.42
N ASN A 129 -4.06 15.41 -8.07
CA ASN A 129 -4.87 14.25 -7.73
C ASN A 129 -4.40 13.64 -6.42
N GLY A 130 -5.35 13.32 -5.55
CA GLY A 130 -5.13 12.46 -4.38
C GLY A 130 -5.90 11.17 -4.57
N ILE A 131 -5.26 10.04 -4.34
CA ILE A 131 -5.82 8.72 -4.59
C ILE A 131 -5.65 7.87 -3.33
N VAL A 132 -6.73 7.18 -2.96
CA VAL A 132 -6.75 6.26 -1.83
C VAL A 132 -7.28 4.93 -2.32
N LYS A 133 -6.60 3.86 -1.96
CA LYS A 133 -7.00 2.46 -2.20
C LYS A 133 -7.58 1.90 -0.91
N VAL A 134 -8.70 1.20 -1.05
CA VAL A 134 -9.36 0.48 0.06
C VAL A 134 -9.57 -0.95 -0.39
N TRP A 135 -9.12 -1.92 0.43
CA TRP A 135 -9.30 -3.33 0.13
C TRP A 135 -9.43 -4.13 1.41
N TRP A 136 -9.88 -5.36 1.27
CA TRP A 136 -9.87 -6.35 2.32
C TRP A 136 -8.52 -7.06 2.32
N GLU A 137 -7.84 -7.12 3.46
CA GLU A 137 -6.58 -7.82 3.65
C GLU A 137 -6.83 -8.99 4.57
N ASP A 138 -6.73 -10.21 4.03
CA ASP A 138 -6.73 -11.42 4.84
C ASP A 138 -5.32 -11.60 5.39
N TYR A 139 -5.21 -11.86 6.69
CA TYR A 139 -3.94 -12.18 7.30
C TYR A 139 -4.09 -13.38 8.24
N GLU A 140 -3.06 -14.21 8.23
CA GLU A 140 -2.94 -15.35 9.10
C GLU A 140 -2.23 -14.91 10.37
N LYS A 141 -2.90 -15.03 11.50
CA LYS A 141 -2.34 -14.78 12.82
C LYS A 141 -1.93 -16.10 13.42
N GLU A 142 -0.65 -16.24 13.70
CA GLU A 142 -0.12 -17.41 14.35
C GLU A 142 0.05 -17.13 15.86
N GLU A 143 -0.69 -17.84 16.68
CA GLU A 143 -0.54 -17.77 18.14
C GLU A 143 0.04 -19.08 18.64
N ARG A 144 1.10 -18.97 19.48
CA ARG A 144 1.68 -20.11 20.17
C ARG A 144 0.99 -20.25 21.53
N GLU A 145 0.38 -21.40 21.75
CA GLU A 145 -0.30 -21.74 22.99
C GLU A 145 0.41 -22.94 23.64
N GLU A 146 0.54 -22.90 24.98
CA GLU A 146 1.16 -23.96 25.75
C GLU A 146 0.12 -24.50 26.73
N TYR A 147 -0.08 -25.81 26.73
CA TYR A 147 -1.01 -26.51 27.60
C TYR A 147 -0.24 -27.53 28.44
N HIS A 148 -0.56 -27.61 29.72
CA HIS A 148 0.05 -28.54 30.65
C HIS A 148 -1.00 -29.43 31.31
N ASN A 149 -0.62 -30.69 31.60
CA ASN A 149 -1.43 -31.66 32.30
C ASN A 149 -2.82 -31.91 31.63
N LEU A 150 -2.84 -31.99 30.30
CA LEU A 150 -4.04 -32.34 29.58
C LEU A 150 -4.39 -33.82 29.74
N ASP A 151 -5.66 -34.12 29.92
CA ASP A 151 -6.18 -35.48 29.79
C ASP A 151 -6.34 -35.84 28.29
N GLU A 152 -6.44 -37.13 28.00
CA GLU A 152 -6.51 -37.62 26.62
C GLU A 152 -7.70 -37.06 25.83
N VAL A 153 -8.84 -36.78 26.50
CA VAL A 153 -10.02 -36.22 25.88
C VAL A 153 -9.79 -34.76 25.47
N SER A 154 -9.19 -33.98 26.36
CA SER A 154 -8.83 -32.57 26.06
C SER A 154 -7.75 -32.46 25.00
N LEU A 155 -6.77 -33.36 25.04
CA LEU A 155 -5.74 -33.44 23.99
C LEU A 155 -6.35 -33.70 22.63
N MET A 156 -7.23 -34.71 22.50
CA MET A 156 -7.90 -35.03 21.24
C MET A 156 -8.81 -33.89 20.76
N ALA A 157 -9.47 -33.19 21.68
CA ALA A 157 -10.31 -32.05 21.32
C ALA A 157 -9.49 -30.89 20.70
N ILE A 158 -8.28 -30.64 21.22
CA ILE A 158 -7.40 -29.60 20.70
C ILE A 158 -6.79 -30.01 19.37
N ILE A 159 -6.28 -31.25 19.25
CA ILE A 159 -5.61 -31.72 18.02
C ILE A 159 -6.58 -31.94 16.86
N SER A 160 -7.87 -32.18 17.15
CA SER A 160 -8.88 -32.35 16.09
C SER A 160 -9.32 -31.04 15.42
N ASP A 161 -8.85 -29.91 15.89
CA ASP A 161 -9.12 -28.61 15.28
C ASP A 161 -8.23 -28.42 14.05
N ASP A 162 -8.81 -28.15 12.89
CA ASP A 162 -8.11 -28.05 11.61
C ASP A 162 -7.11 -26.86 11.57
N ASP A 163 -7.27 -25.88 12.48
CA ASP A 163 -6.46 -24.67 12.56
C ASP A 163 -5.29 -24.82 13.54
N VAL A 164 -5.03 -26.03 14.03
CA VAL A 164 -4.01 -26.32 15.04
C VAL A 164 -2.88 -27.17 14.47
N GLU A 165 -1.66 -26.67 14.58
CA GLU A 165 -0.42 -27.39 14.28
C GLU A 165 0.32 -27.72 15.58
N VAL A 166 0.59 -29.01 15.82
CA VAL A 166 1.32 -29.45 17.02
C VAL A 166 2.81 -29.24 16.81
N ILE A 167 3.43 -28.42 17.66
CA ILE A 167 4.88 -28.15 17.65
C ILE A 167 5.61 -29.17 18.53
N GLU A 168 5.16 -29.33 19.77
CA GLU A 168 5.74 -30.23 20.75
C GLU A 168 4.64 -30.95 21.51
N HIS A 169 4.84 -32.24 21.76
CA HIS A 169 3.97 -33.08 22.57
C HIS A 169 4.81 -33.96 23.47
N THR A 170 4.56 -33.88 24.79
CA THR A 170 5.24 -34.69 25.77
C THR A 170 4.20 -35.42 26.64
N GLU A 171 4.35 -36.72 26.78
CA GLU A 171 3.53 -37.55 27.66
C GLU A 171 4.20 -37.70 29.02
N ILE A 172 3.47 -37.39 30.10
CA ILE A 172 3.92 -37.50 31.49
C ILE A 172 3.00 -38.46 32.20
N THR A 173 3.54 -39.48 32.84
CA THR A 173 2.76 -40.43 33.64
C THR A 173 2.84 -40.07 35.13
N GLU A 174 1.72 -39.58 35.69
CA GLU A 174 1.61 -39.35 37.14
C GLU A 174 0.55 -40.27 37.74
N GLU A 175 0.88 -40.90 38.84
CA GLU A 175 -0.01 -41.85 39.59
C GLU A 175 -0.65 -42.96 38.71
N GLY A 176 0.00 -43.32 37.57
CA GLY A 176 -0.48 -44.37 36.68
C GLY A 176 -1.52 -43.89 35.65
N GLN A 177 -1.75 -42.57 35.54
CA GLN A 177 -2.54 -41.97 34.46
C GLN A 177 -1.64 -41.15 33.55
N PRO A 178 -1.85 -41.21 32.22
CA PRO A 178 -1.13 -40.36 31.27
C PRO A 178 -1.68 -38.94 31.29
N TYR A 179 -0.79 -37.99 31.39
CA TYR A 179 -1.05 -36.58 31.16
C TYR A 179 -0.17 -36.07 30.01
N HIS A 180 -0.63 -35.06 29.34
CA HIS A 180 0.03 -34.56 28.13
C HIS A 180 0.34 -33.09 28.28
N ASP A 181 1.58 -32.72 28.00
CA ASP A 181 1.99 -31.34 27.74
C ASP A 181 2.05 -31.11 26.26
N LEU A 182 1.40 -30.06 25.80
CA LEU A 182 1.22 -29.77 24.40
C LEU A 182 1.60 -28.32 24.12
N VAL A 183 2.42 -28.11 23.09
CA VAL A 183 2.69 -26.80 22.51
C VAL A 183 2.13 -26.81 21.10
N ILE A 184 1.19 -25.92 20.87
CA ILE A 184 0.54 -25.80 19.58
C ILE A 184 0.78 -24.41 18.96
N LYS A 185 0.64 -24.37 17.67
CA LYS A 185 0.53 -23.16 16.86
C LYS A 185 -0.88 -23.13 16.31
N ARG A 186 -1.66 -22.17 16.79
CA ARG A 186 -3.01 -21.94 16.27
C ARG A 186 -2.93 -20.91 15.17
N LYS A 187 -3.51 -21.25 14.03
CA LYS A 187 -3.67 -20.37 12.90
C LYS A 187 -5.07 -19.77 12.94
N ASP A 188 -5.14 -18.48 13.20
CA ASP A 188 -6.39 -17.73 13.18
C ASP A 188 -6.42 -16.89 11.90
N TYR A 189 -7.43 -17.13 11.06
CA TYR A 189 -7.63 -16.36 9.84
C TYR A 189 -8.51 -15.17 10.16
N ASP A 190 -7.92 -14.01 10.16
CA ASP A 190 -8.61 -12.77 10.38
C ASP A 190 -8.48 -11.89 9.14
N GLY A 191 -9.35 -10.92 9.03
CA GLY A 191 -9.34 -10.00 7.91
C GLY A 191 -9.63 -8.58 8.37
N ARG A 192 -9.00 -7.63 7.72
CA ARG A 192 -9.18 -6.22 8.04
C ARG A 192 -9.34 -5.38 6.79
N ILE A 193 -10.04 -4.26 6.95
CA ILE A 193 -10.10 -3.24 5.92
C ILE A 193 -8.79 -2.45 5.96
N LYS A 194 -8.03 -2.53 4.88
CA LYS A 194 -6.81 -1.75 4.70
C LYS A 194 -7.10 -0.52 3.87
N ILE A 195 -6.55 0.60 4.30
CA ILE A 195 -6.67 1.89 3.62
C ILE A 195 -5.27 2.43 3.41
N GLU A 196 -4.93 2.79 2.19
CA GLU A 196 -3.61 3.29 1.83
C GLU A 196 -3.71 4.45 0.85
N ASN A 197 -2.85 5.45 1.04
CA ASN A 197 -2.68 6.50 0.06
C ASN A 197 -1.78 6.02 -1.08
N VAL A 198 -2.31 6.06 -2.29
CA VAL A 198 -1.58 5.67 -3.51
C VAL A 198 -0.88 6.89 -4.08
N PRO A 199 0.45 6.87 -4.20
CA PRO A 199 1.18 7.92 -4.89
C PRO A 199 0.63 8.16 -6.29
N PRO A 200 0.40 9.41 -6.70
CA PRO A 200 -0.10 9.70 -8.04
C PRO A 200 0.78 9.17 -9.18
N SER A 201 2.08 8.96 -8.93
CA SER A 201 3.02 8.34 -9.85
C SER A 201 2.81 6.83 -10.03
N GLU A 202 2.22 6.18 -9.04
CA GLU A 202 1.94 4.74 -9.04
C GLU A 202 0.54 4.41 -9.59
N PHE A 203 -0.31 5.42 -9.80
CA PHE A 203 -1.67 5.24 -10.30
C PHE A 203 -1.75 5.52 -11.79
N LEU A 204 -2.20 4.53 -12.54
CA LEU A 204 -2.38 4.60 -13.99
C LEU A 204 -3.87 4.52 -14.33
N ILE A 205 -4.31 5.36 -15.24
CA ILE A 205 -5.67 5.38 -15.75
C ILE A 205 -5.62 5.71 -17.24
N ASN A 206 -6.55 5.18 -18.02
CA ASN A 206 -6.61 5.51 -19.44
C ASN A 206 -6.88 7.01 -19.67
N ARG A 207 -6.21 7.58 -20.65
CA ARG A 207 -6.21 9.03 -20.95
C ARG A 207 -7.61 9.63 -21.11
N GLU A 208 -8.55 8.88 -21.65
CA GLU A 208 -9.89 9.38 -21.98
C GLU A 208 -10.87 9.32 -20.81
N ALA A 209 -10.48 8.68 -19.69
CA ALA A 209 -11.34 8.52 -18.53
C ALA A 209 -11.61 9.86 -17.84
N LYS A 210 -12.89 10.16 -17.60
CA LYS A 210 -13.33 11.32 -16.84
C LYS A 210 -13.44 11.01 -15.34
N SER A 211 -13.65 9.75 -14.99
CA SER A 211 -13.78 9.27 -13.63
C SER A 211 -13.34 7.81 -13.56
N ILE A 212 -12.98 7.33 -12.35
CA ILE A 212 -12.58 5.94 -12.14
C ILE A 212 -13.68 4.95 -12.57
N PRO A 213 -14.98 5.15 -12.22
CA PRO A 213 -16.04 4.23 -12.63
C PRO A 213 -16.26 4.14 -14.16
N GLU A 214 -15.90 5.17 -14.91
CA GLU A 214 -16.03 5.21 -16.37
C GLU A 214 -14.74 4.77 -17.08
N ALA A 215 -13.67 4.53 -16.33
CA ALA A 215 -12.39 4.14 -16.88
C ALA A 215 -12.45 2.72 -17.46
N ARG A 216 -11.88 2.53 -18.65
CA ARG A 216 -11.69 1.21 -19.25
C ARG A 216 -10.57 0.43 -18.61
N PHE A 217 -9.59 1.15 -18.07
CA PHE A 217 -8.39 0.62 -17.47
C PHE A 217 -7.96 1.49 -16.29
N VAL A 218 -7.74 0.86 -15.16
CA VAL A 218 -7.17 1.45 -13.95
C VAL A 218 -6.13 0.47 -13.42
N CYS A 219 -4.98 0.98 -13.03
CA CYS A 219 -3.90 0.14 -12.54
C CYS A 219 -3.14 0.84 -11.41
N HIS A 220 -2.83 0.09 -10.37
CA HIS A 220 -1.89 0.48 -9.33
C HIS A 220 -0.57 -0.24 -9.55
N ARG A 221 0.50 0.51 -9.68
CA ARG A 221 1.84 0.04 -9.95
C ARG A 221 2.68 0.08 -8.68
N VAL A 222 3.22 -1.05 -8.25
CA VAL A 222 4.01 -1.17 -7.02
C VAL A 222 5.34 -1.84 -7.31
N LEU A 223 6.41 -1.34 -6.69
CA LEU A 223 7.71 -2.01 -6.71
C LEU A 223 7.74 -3.13 -5.68
N LYS A 224 8.04 -4.34 -6.13
CA LYS A 224 8.17 -5.53 -5.31
C LYS A 224 9.51 -6.21 -5.54
N THR A 225 10.04 -6.82 -4.50
CA THR A 225 11.21 -7.70 -4.62
C THR A 225 10.82 -9.07 -5.18
N LEU A 226 11.77 -9.81 -5.73
CA LEU A 226 11.50 -11.17 -6.21
C LEU A 226 11.02 -12.09 -5.06
N SER A 227 11.53 -11.89 -3.86
CA SER A 227 11.11 -12.64 -2.67
C SER A 227 9.64 -12.41 -2.35
N GLU A 228 9.20 -11.14 -2.33
CA GLU A 228 7.78 -10.80 -2.13
C GLU A 228 6.88 -11.35 -3.24
N LEU A 229 7.35 -11.32 -4.50
CA LEU A 229 6.59 -11.89 -5.62
C LEU A 229 6.42 -13.40 -5.51
N ARG A 230 7.46 -14.14 -5.06
CA ARG A 230 7.38 -15.57 -4.81
C ARG A 230 6.45 -15.91 -3.65
N GLU A 231 6.43 -15.09 -2.61
CA GLU A 231 5.50 -15.23 -1.49
C GLU A 231 4.04 -14.99 -1.92
N MET A 232 3.81 -13.96 -2.75
CA MET A 232 2.48 -13.67 -3.29
C MET A 232 1.97 -14.72 -4.29
N TYR A 233 2.86 -15.36 -5.02
CA TYR A 233 2.53 -16.34 -6.07
C TYR A 233 3.32 -17.64 -5.90
N PRO A 234 3.08 -18.41 -4.81
CA PRO A 234 3.86 -19.61 -4.51
C PRO A 234 3.70 -20.72 -5.55
N GLU A 235 2.59 -20.68 -6.31
CA GLU A 235 2.32 -21.66 -7.37
C GLU A 235 3.11 -21.39 -8.66
N LYS A 236 3.73 -20.21 -8.78
CA LYS A 236 4.51 -19.83 -9.97
C LYS A 236 5.99 -19.92 -9.66
N ASP A 237 6.69 -20.71 -10.45
CA ASP A 237 8.17 -20.74 -10.42
C ASP A 237 8.67 -19.47 -11.13
N LEU A 238 8.85 -18.40 -10.35
CA LEU A 238 9.27 -17.10 -10.86
C LEU A 238 10.78 -17.03 -10.85
N ASP A 239 11.37 -17.05 -12.05
CA ASP A 239 12.80 -16.88 -12.25
C ASP A 239 13.15 -15.42 -12.62
N VAL A 240 14.37 -15.01 -12.22
CA VAL A 240 14.92 -13.67 -12.51
C VAL A 240 14.99 -13.41 -14.02
N GLU A 241 15.19 -14.46 -14.83
CA GLU A 241 15.30 -14.35 -16.28
C GLU A 241 13.96 -14.04 -16.96
N ASP A 242 12.85 -14.45 -16.34
CA ASP A 242 11.49 -14.22 -16.85
C ASP A 242 10.98 -12.81 -16.52
N LEU A 243 11.60 -12.16 -15.55
CA LEU A 243 11.19 -10.85 -15.05
C LEU A 243 12.19 -9.78 -15.50
N LYS A 244 11.71 -8.80 -16.26
CA LYS A 244 12.52 -7.61 -16.55
C LYS A 244 12.63 -6.77 -15.28
N GLY A 245 13.86 -6.53 -14.83
CA GLY A 245 14.12 -5.67 -13.68
C GLY A 245 13.63 -4.23 -13.93
N ALA A 246 13.17 -3.57 -12.88
CA ALA A 246 12.72 -2.17 -12.93
C ALA A 246 13.85 -1.17 -13.22
N SER A 247 15.09 -1.64 -13.29
CA SER A 247 16.30 -0.80 -13.37
C SER A 247 16.43 0.07 -14.62
N GLU A 248 15.71 -0.26 -15.70
CA GLU A 248 15.76 0.52 -16.94
C GLU A 248 14.79 1.71 -16.94
N ASP A 249 13.71 1.63 -16.12
CA ASP A 249 12.68 2.69 -16.03
C ASP A 249 12.77 3.51 -14.72
N MET A 250 13.81 3.29 -13.91
CA MET A 250 13.89 3.86 -12.56
C MET A 250 14.21 5.35 -12.49
N THR A 251 14.56 6.00 -13.59
CA THR A 251 15.07 7.37 -13.55
C THR A 251 14.06 8.42 -13.13
N ASP A 252 12.78 8.26 -13.49
CA ASP A 252 11.77 9.31 -13.22
C ASP A 252 10.97 9.07 -11.92
N PHE A 253 10.65 7.82 -11.59
CA PHE A 253 9.76 7.48 -10.47
C PHE A 253 10.46 7.22 -9.14
N SER A 254 11.69 6.77 -9.17
CA SER A 254 12.47 6.56 -7.95
C SER A 254 12.78 7.88 -7.26
N THR A 255 13.01 8.94 -8.02
CA THR A 255 13.28 10.27 -7.50
C THR A 255 12.04 10.83 -6.79
N GLU A 256 10.85 10.76 -7.40
CA GLU A 256 9.60 11.24 -6.79
C GLU A 256 9.25 10.47 -5.51
N ARG A 257 9.43 9.14 -5.50
CA ARG A 257 9.19 8.31 -4.33
C ARG A 257 10.20 8.55 -3.22
N LEU A 258 11.49 8.67 -3.56
CA LEU A 258 12.54 8.99 -2.60
C LEU A 258 12.37 10.40 -2.02
N GLU A 259 12.00 11.38 -2.83
CA GLU A 259 11.73 12.75 -2.38
C GLU A 259 10.53 12.81 -1.46
N ARG A 260 9.53 11.98 -1.65
CA ARG A 260 8.33 11.89 -0.81
C ARG A 260 8.64 11.41 0.61
N PHE A 261 9.60 10.49 0.78
CA PHE A 261 10.06 9.99 2.08
C PHE A 261 11.23 10.80 2.67
N GLN A 262 11.87 11.63 1.88
CA GLN A 262 12.94 12.53 2.35
C GLN A 262 12.36 13.78 2.99
N PHE A 263 11.74 13.63 4.16
CA PHE A 263 11.42 14.76 5.04
C PHE A 263 12.67 15.43 5.62
N ASP A 264 13.83 14.84 5.44
CA ASP A 264 15.08 15.37 5.99
C ASP A 264 16.05 15.73 4.86
N LYS A 265 16.39 17.02 4.76
CA LYS A 265 17.36 17.58 3.81
C LYS A 265 18.79 17.06 3.99
N SER A 266 18.99 16.03 4.82
CA SER A 266 20.26 15.34 4.96
C SER A 266 20.45 14.27 3.88
N ALA A 267 20.20 14.62 2.62
CA ALA A 267 20.49 13.78 1.44
C ALA A 267 21.94 13.24 1.42
N LYS A 268 22.85 13.89 2.15
CA LYS A 268 24.23 13.40 2.34
C LYS A 268 24.33 12.07 3.09
N TYR A 269 23.31 11.65 3.83
CA TYR A 269 23.32 10.36 4.53
C TYR A 269 22.99 9.18 3.61
N TRP A 270 22.28 9.41 2.51
CA TRP A 270 21.89 8.36 1.56
C TRP A 270 22.92 8.13 0.45
N GLU A 271 23.75 9.11 0.13
CA GLU A 271 24.91 8.91 -0.77
C GLU A 271 25.90 7.87 -0.20
N GLY A 272 26.00 7.77 1.15
CA GLY A 272 26.81 6.74 1.81
C GLY A 272 26.18 5.34 1.86
N TRP A 273 24.87 5.22 1.62
CA TRP A 273 24.17 3.92 1.58
C TRP A 273 24.02 3.37 0.16
N GLY A 274 24.08 4.24 -0.85
CA GLY A 274 24.11 3.85 -2.26
C GLY A 274 25.39 3.11 -2.66
N ASP A 275 26.49 3.31 -1.93
CA ASP A 275 27.76 2.61 -2.08
C ASP A 275 27.93 1.39 -1.16
N ALA A 276 26.97 1.09 -0.30
CA ALA A 276 26.91 -0.21 0.33
C ALA A 276 26.68 -1.22 -0.80
N THR A 277 27.77 -1.78 -1.29
CA THR A 277 27.84 -2.90 -2.20
C THR A 277 26.93 -4.03 -1.66
N TYR A 278 25.65 -3.95 -1.97
CA TYR A 278 24.86 -5.13 -2.10
C TYR A 278 25.54 -5.92 -3.19
N GLY A 279 26.02 -7.12 -2.86
CA GLY A 279 26.73 -7.97 -3.81
C GLY A 279 25.97 -8.08 -5.13
N GLU A 280 26.56 -8.66 -6.14
CA GLU A 280 25.97 -8.82 -7.49
C GLU A 280 24.55 -9.40 -7.52
N ASP A 281 24.07 -9.93 -6.38
CA ASP A 281 22.69 -10.37 -6.08
C ASP A 281 21.83 -9.25 -5.46
N GLY A 282 22.16 -7.97 -5.68
CA GLY A 282 21.44 -6.83 -5.14
C GLY A 282 19.93 -6.97 -5.31
N LEU A 283 19.16 -6.53 -4.30
CA LEU A 283 17.71 -6.55 -4.28
C LEU A 283 17.15 -5.95 -5.57
N ARG A 284 16.92 -6.81 -6.57
CA ARG A 284 16.24 -6.39 -7.79
C ARG A 284 14.78 -6.21 -7.46
N THR A 285 14.27 -5.03 -7.75
CA THR A 285 12.84 -4.71 -7.61
C THR A 285 12.16 -4.80 -8.97
N TYR A 286 10.92 -5.24 -8.96
CA TYR A 286 10.10 -5.43 -10.14
C TYR A 286 8.79 -4.66 -9.98
N TRP A 287 8.27 -4.12 -11.08
CA TRP A 287 6.97 -3.49 -11.06
C TRP A 287 5.87 -4.52 -11.08
N LEU A 288 5.02 -4.50 -10.05
CA LEU A 288 3.76 -5.23 -10.03
C LEU A 288 2.65 -4.27 -10.47
N HIS A 289 1.86 -4.68 -11.44
CA HIS A 289 0.71 -3.94 -11.92
C HIS A 289 -0.56 -4.65 -11.50
N GLU A 290 -1.30 -4.04 -10.59
CA GLU A 290 -2.62 -4.50 -10.12
C GLU A 290 -3.69 -3.75 -10.91
N SER A 291 -4.47 -4.47 -11.73
CA SER A 291 -5.53 -3.91 -12.60
C SER A 291 -6.94 -4.29 -12.13
#